data_650280d892d385b1d1e13316487175c8
#
_entry.id   650280d892d385b1d1e13316487175c8
#
_cell.length_a   1.000
_cell.length_b   1.000
_cell.length_c   1.000
_cell.angle_alpha   90.00
_cell.angle_beta   90.00
_cell.angle_gamma   90.00
#
_symmetry.space_group_name_H-M   'P 1'
#
loop_
_entity.id
_entity.type
_entity.pdbx_description
1 polymer ?
#
loop_
_entity_poly.entity_id
_entity_poly.type
_entity_poly.pdbx_seq_one_letter_code
_entity_poly.pdbx_strand_id
1 'polypeptide(L)'
;MRWHRWRTALAILAAVISLVVLEKARWGVSHTDYNVGETPVTTLARDDADGPHVVVAHGFAGSREMMQAYGLTLAQAGYRVHMFDFEGHGAHPLPMSGDVTRIEGTTQRLMDQTLAVIDDVAEGDAPVAVLGHSMATDVLVRVAQVSDRVGPLVLLSAFSQAVTADFPEDMLLISGQWEPPLRDFAVDAVQMVAPEASEGEIVQDGDVIRSAQVAPFTEHVAILYSRAGRADALEWLDRAYGRESDPSVPASGWAFLALMAAITLLAAPVARMLARPADLPAKPDLPTRKFAAILVVPMLLAPGIASLFDINVLPVLVADYLAVHLGLYGLITLGMLYLMTKGLAFGRPQLLAFVGLCVWGVGVFGLALDRYGANFFPVAERLPIIAALALGAVPFMLADAMVAWKANLWRRIASRAALIVSLGIAVALDFEGLFFLIMIGPVIILFFLVHGTMGRAFGKQAGPLTAGLALGLILAWALGVSFPMFAA
;
A
#
# COMPACT_ATOMS: atom_id res chain seq x y z
N MET A 1 -7.24 36.77 1.05
CA MET A 1 -6.42 36.37 2.24
C MET A 1 -7.19 35.58 3.30
N ARG A 2 -8.37 35.99 3.75
CA ARG A 2 -9.14 35.27 4.81
C ARG A 2 -9.43 33.81 4.46
N TRP A 3 -9.88 33.49 3.24
CA TRP A 3 -10.23 32.13 2.81
C TRP A 3 -9.08 31.11 2.88
N HIS A 4 -7.85 31.50 2.61
CA HIS A 4 -6.68 30.60 2.73
C HIS A 4 -6.31 30.29 4.18
N ARG A 5 -6.49 31.24 5.10
CA ARG A 5 -6.23 31.03 6.52
C ARG A 5 -7.20 30.03 7.14
N TRP A 6 -8.49 30.09 6.80
CA TRP A 6 -9.48 29.13 7.28
C TRP A 6 -9.21 27.72 6.81
N ARG A 7 -8.84 27.53 5.55
CA ARG A 7 -8.46 26.20 5.03
C ARG A 7 -7.25 25.61 5.74
N THR A 8 -6.24 26.44 5.98
CA THR A 8 -5.06 26.03 6.74
C THR A 8 -5.43 25.65 8.17
N ALA A 9 -6.25 26.46 8.85
CA ALA A 9 -6.70 26.18 10.21
C ALA A 9 -7.51 24.89 10.29
N LEU A 10 -8.42 24.67 9.35
CA LEU A 10 -9.20 23.41 9.27
C LEU A 10 -8.31 22.19 9.02
N ALA A 11 -7.30 22.30 8.15
CA ALA A 11 -6.36 21.20 7.91
C ALA A 11 -5.50 20.92 9.15
N ILE A 12 -5.04 21.93 9.88
CA ILE A 12 -4.34 21.74 11.14
C ILE A 12 -5.23 21.06 12.17
N LEU A 13 -6.48 21.56 12.32
CA LEU A 13 -7.44 20.96 13.24
C LEU A 13 -7.72 19.49 12.91
N ALA A 14 -7.94 19.18 11.61
CA ALA A 14 -8.14 17.80 11.15
C ALA A 14 -6.92 16.92 11.47
N ALA A 15 -5.70 17.42 11.22
CA ALA A 15 -4.47 16.70 11.56
C ALA A 15 -4.36 16.41 13.05
N VAL A 16 -4.62 17.40 13.90
CA VAL A 16 -4.55 17.26 15.37
C VAL A 16 -5.60 16.25 15.86
N ILE A 17 -6.87 16.37 15.42
CA ILE A 17 -7.92 15.43 15.80
C ILE A 17 -7.57 14.01 15.35
N SER A 18 -7.09 13.85 14.11
CA SER A 18 -6.68 12.56 13.57
C SER A 18 -5.54 11.94 14.37
N LEU A 19 -4.52 12.72 14.71
CA LEU A 19 -3.40 12.26 15.54
C LEU A 19 -3.88 11.83 16.93
N VAL A 20 -4.77 12.59 17.57
CA VAL A 20 -5.34 12.22 18.87
C VAL A 20 -6.09 10.88 18.79
N VAL A 21 -6.88 10.65 17.74
CA VAL A 21 -7.62 9.39 17.57
C VAL A 21 -6.68 8.22 17.32
N LEU A 22 -5.66 8.41 16.46
CA LEU A 22 -4.70 7.36 16.11
C LEU A 22 -3.78 7.01 17.29
N GLU A 23 -3.26 8.01 18.00
CA GLU A 23 -2.41 7.79 19.17
C GLU A 23 -3.21 7.22 20.36
N LYS A 24 -4.50 7.58 20.50
CA LYS A 24 -5.35 6.96 21.54
C LYS A 24 -5.50 5.44 21.32
N ALA A 25 -5.56 4.99 20.05
CA ALA A 25 -5.61 3.56 19.75
C ALA A 25 -4.32 2.81 20.14
N ARG A 26 -3.20 3.52 20.23
CA ARG A 26 -1.87 3.01 20.61
C ARG A 26 -1.56 3.16 22.11
N TRP A 27 -2.35 3.92 22.84
CA TRP A 27 -2.08 4.23 24.24
C TRP A 27 -2.11 2.98 25.13
N GLY A 28 -1.06 2.79 25.90
CA GLY A 28 -0.90 1.64 26.80
C GLY A 28 -0.54 0.33 26.08
N VAL A 29 -0.26 0.39 24.78
CA VAL A 29 0.26 -0.73 24.01
C VAL A 29 1.74 -0.48 23.72
N SER A 30 2.60 -1.36 24.18
CA SER A 30 4.02 -1.38 23.86
C SER A 30 4.21 -1.84 22.41
N HIS A 31 5.26 -1.32 21.76
CA HIS A 31 5.70 -1.73 20.44
C HIS A 31 7.14 -2.17 20.53
N THR A 32 7.40 -3.44 20.30
CA THR A 32 8.75 -4.00 20.35
C THR A 32 9.11 -4.60 19.00
N ASP A 33 10.11 -4.01 18.36
CA ASP A 33 10.65 -4.52 17.09
C ASP A 33 11.82 -5.46 17.36
N TYR A 34 11.82 -6.60 16.66
CA TYR A 34 12.90 -7.59 16.69
C TYR A 34 12.90 -8.40 15.40
N ASN A 35 13.82 -9.34 15.28
CA ASN A 35 13.89 -10.23 14.13
C ASN A 35 13.86 -11.69 14.55
N VAL A 36 13.13 -12.51 13.78
CA VAL A 36 13.22 -13.96 13.80
C VAL A 36 14.03 -14.38 12.57
N GLY A 37 15.30 -14.71 12.77
CA GLY A 37 16.23 -14.79 11.64
C GLY A 37 16.34 -13.45 10.93
N GLU A 38 16.04 -13.43 9.64
CA GLU A 38 15.97 -12.19 8.83
C GLU A 38 14.57 -11.57 8.80
N THR A 39 13.57 -12.20 9.40
CA THR A 39 12.17 -11.75 9.38
C THR A 39 11.93 -10.66 10.41
N PRO A 40 11.59 -9.42 9.98
CA PRO A 40 11.24 -8.34 10.90
C PRO A 40 9.87 -8.60 11.53
N VAL A 41 9.82 -8.52 12.86
CA VAL A 41 8.61 -8.73 13.67
C VAL A 41 8.38 -7.51 14.56
N THR A 42 7.12 -7.10 14.68
CA THR A 42 6.67 -6.11 15.68
C THR A 42 5.69 -6.77 16.62
N THR A 43 6.01 -6.82 17.90
CA THR A 43 5.09 -7.25 18.96
C THR A 43 4.32 -6.04 19.49
N LEU A 44 2.99 -6.19 19.53
CA LEU A 44 2.06 -5.27 20.19
C LEU A 44 1.48 -5.96 21.42
N ALA A 45 1.67 -5.40 22.59
CA ALA A 45 1.10 -5.92 23.82
C ALA A 45 0.89 -4.80 24.84
N ARG A 46 -0.08 -4.96 25.72
CA ARG A 46 -0.17 -4.16 26.95
C ARG A 46 0.80 -4.71 27.98
N ASP A 47 1.26 -3.89 28.91
CA ASP A 47 2.15 -4.34 29.99
C ASP A 47 1.52 -5.41 30.88
N ASP A 48 0.20 -5.41 30.98
CA ASP A 48 -0.65 -6.35 31.72
C ASP A 48 -1.27 -7.45 30.86
N ALA A 49 -0.80 -7.64 29.62
CA ALA A 49 -1.33 -8.64 28.69
C ALA A 49 -1.10 -10.06 29.21
N ASP A 50 -2.19 -10.79 29.40
CA ASP A 50 -2.24 -12.19 29.85
C ASP A 50 -2.85 -13.14 28.81
N GLY A 51 -3.30 -12.57 27.69
CA GLY A 51 -3.98 -13.29 26.63
C GLY A 51 -3.03 -14.09 25.74
N PRO A 52 -3.62 -14.95 24.91
CA PRO A 52 -2.88 -15.79 23.97
C PRO A 52 -2.08 -14.99 22.94
N HIS A 53 -1.15 -15.67 22.31
CA HIS A 53 -0.37 -15.12 21.19
C HIS A 53 -1.20 -15.16 19.90
N VAL A 54 -1.06 -14.10 19.08
CA VAL A 54 -1.67 -13.99 17.75
C VAL A 54 -0.58 -13.61 16.76
N VAL A 55 -0.31 -14.46 15.79
CA VAL A 55 0.60 -14.14 14.67
C VAL A 55 -0.21 -13.54 13.52
N VAL A 56 0.22 -12.39 13.02
CA VAL A 56 -0.52 -11.61 12.01
C VAL A 56 0.32 -11.43 10.76
N ALA A 57 -0.22 -11.86 9.62
CA ALA A 57 0.42 -11.86 8.32
C ALA A 57 -0.31 -10.98 7.31
N HIS A 58 0.43 -10.18 6.54
CA HIS A 58 -0.11 -9.27 5.53
C HIS A 58 -0.25 -9.93 4.16
N GLY A 59 -1.01 -9.29 3.26
CA GLY A 59 -1.17 -9.72 1.87
C GLY A 59 -0.02 -9.30 0.94
N PHE A 60 -0.12 -9.69 -0.34
CA PHE A 60 0.82 -9.29 -1.38
C PHE A 60 0.94 -7.76 -1.49
N ALA A 61 2.14 -7.27 -1.70
CA ALA A 61 2.49 -5.84 -1.70
C ALA A 61 2.11 -5.10 -0.40
N GLY A 62 1.88 -5.83 0.68
CA GLY A 62 1.60 -5.30 2.02
C GLY A 62 2.84 -5.16 2.89
N SER A 63 2.61 -4.85 4.16
CA SER A 63 3.60 -4.85 5.22
C SER A 63 2.91 -5.02 6.57
N ARG A 64 3.68 -5.33 7.61
CA ARG A 64 3.16 -5.48 8.98
C ARG A 64 2.43 -4.23 9.48
N GLU A 65 2.86 -3.02 9.06
CA GLU A 65 2.20 -1.77 9.42
C GLU A 65 0.76 -1.68 8.90
N MET A 66 0.45 -2.32 7.77
CA MET A 66 -0.91 -2.36 7.23
C MET A 66 -1.86 -3.16 8.13
N MET A 67 -1.35 -4.14 8.87
CA MET A 67 -2.14 -5.00 9.76
C MET A 67 -2.36 -4.39 11.15
N GLN A 68 -1.72 -3.25 11.46
CA GLN A 68 -1.70 -2.71 12.82
C GLN A 68 -3.09 -2.32 13.38
N ALA A 69 -4.08 -2.04 12.53
CA ALA A 69 -5.42 -1.71 13.03
C ALA A 69 -6.10 -2.94 13.70
N TYR A 70 -5.92 -4.14 13.13
CA TYR A 70 -6.29 -5.39 13.78
C TYR A 70 -5.39 -5.69 14.98
N GLY A 71 -4.06 -5.60 14.78
CA GLY A 71 -3.11 -5.84 15.85
C GLY A 71 -3.35 -4.98 17.10
N LEU A 72 -3.60 -3.67 16.93
CA LEU A 72 -3.91 -2.78 18.05
C LEU A 72 -5.25 -3.10 18.72
N THR A 73 -6.27 -3.52 17.94
CA THR A 73 -7.56 -3.92 18.52
C THR A 73 -7.40 -5.13 19.42
N LEU A 74 -6.68 -6.15 18.98
CA LEU A 74 -6.40 -7.36 19.74
C LEU A 74 -5.47 -7.07 20.94
N ALA A 75 -4.42 -6.27 20.75
CA ALA A 75 -3.52 -5.90 21.84
C ALA A 75 -4.23 -5.09 22.94
N GLN A 76 -5.16 -4.20 22.59
CA GLN A 76 -6.01 -3.48 23.56
C GLN A 76 -6.94 -4.42 24.34
N ALA A 77 -7.29 -5.57 23.76
CA ALA A 77 -8.05 -6.64 24.41
C ALA A 77 -7.18 -7.59 25.26
N GLY A 78 -5.88 -7.32 25.37
CA GLY A 78 -4.94 -8.10 26.20
C GLY A 78 -4.28 -9.26 25.49
N TYR A 79 -4.43 -9.42 24.17
CA TYR A 79 -3.67 -10.38 23.37
C TYR A 79 -2.22 -9.92 23.17
N ARG A 80 -1.30 -10.86 22.94
CA ARG A 80 0.08 -10.60 22.50
C ARG A 80 0.14 -10.80 21.00
N VAL A 81 0.27 -9.70 20.25
CA VAL A 81 0.12 -9.72 18.79
C VAL A 81 1.47 -9.54 18.11
N HIS A 82 1.84 -10.47 17.23
CA HIS A 82 3.11 -10.50 16.50
C HIS A 82 2.86 -10.32 15.01
N MET A 83 3.14 -9.13 14.51
CA MET A 83 3.00 -8.80 13.09
C MET A 83 4.37 -8.88 12.44
N PHE A 84 4.49 -9.49 11.27
CA PHE A 84 5.78 -9.65 10.60
C PHE A 84 5.70 -9.30 9.11
N ASP A 85 6.86 -9.00 8.51
CA ASP A 85 6.98 -8.77 7.07
C ASP A 85 7.43 -10.07 6.38
N PHE A 86 6.66 -10.51 5.38
CA PHE A 86 7.07 -11.60 4.51
C PHE A 86 8.31 -11.24 3.69
N GLU A 87 9.09 -12.27 3.30
CA GLU A 87 10.18 -12.10 2.33
C GLU A 87 9.73 -11.23 1.14
N GLY A 88 10.60 -10.36 0.70
CA GLY A 88 10.35 -9.43 -0.39
C GLY A 88 9.48 -8.22 -0.05
N HIS A 89 8.84 -8.18 1.13
CA HIS A 89 7.89 -7.15 1.52
C HIS A 89 8.39 -6.28 2.67
N GLY A 90 7.73 -5.13 2.85
CA GLY A 90 7.97 -4.24 3.99
C GLY A 90 9.44 -3.93 4.20
N ALA A 91 9.91 -4.17 5.43
CA ALA A 91 11.30 -4.01 5.84
C ALA A 91 12.13 -5.32 5.75
N HIS A 92 11.61 -6.39 5.12
CA HIS A 92 12.37 -7.62 4.93
C HIS A 92 13.51 -7.41 3.92
N PRO A 93 14.78 -7.78 4.27
CA PRO A 93 15.93 -7.53 3.40
C PRO A 93 16.01 -8.50 2.21
N LEU A 94 15.54 -9.75 2.38
CA LEU A 94 15.64 -10.77 1.34
C LEU A 94 14.47 -10.71 0.36
N PRO A 95 14.71 -10.96 -0.93
CA PRO A 95 13.66 -11.06 -1.93
C PRO A 95 12.87 -12.36 -1.77
N MET A 96 11.61 -12.34 -2.15
CA MET A 96 10.76 -13.51 -2.33
C MET A 96 11.27 -14.38 -3.47
N SER A 97 10.92 -15.68 -3.49
CA SER A 97 11.22 -16.54 -4.65
C SER A 97 10.53 -16.03 -5.92
N GLY A 98 11.20 -16.13 -7.07
CA GLY A 98 10.58 -15.89 -8.38
C GLY A 98 9.62 -16.99 -8.83
N ASP A 99 9.65 -18.17 -8.21
CA ASP A 99 8.73 -19.27 -8.53
C ASP A 99 7.41 -19.13 -7.76
N VAL A 100 6.50 -18.39 -8.36
CA VAL A 100 5.15 -18.14 -7.83
C VAL A 100 4.11 -19.15 -8.35
N THR A 101 4.54 -20.12 -9.17
CA THR A 101 3.62 -21.06 -9.88
C THR A 101 3.48 -22.37 -9.14
N ARG A 102 4.43 -22.76 -8.31
CA ARG A 102 4.44 -24.01 -7.55
C ARG A 102 4.38 -23.75 -6.05
N ILE A 103 3.75 -24.68 -5.32
CA ILE A 103 3.67 -24.61 -3.86
C ILE A 103 5.07 -24.68 -3.24
N GLU A 104 5.94 -25.55 -3.77
CA GLU A 104 7.33 -25.71 -3.33
C GLU A 104 8.23 -24.50 -3.59
N GLY A 105 7.73 -23.52 -4.34
CA GLY A 105 8.38 -22.23 -4.60
C GLY A 105 8.14 -21.20 -3.49
N THR A 106 7.50 -20.10 -3.86
CA THR A 106 7.21 -19.00 -2.93
C THR A 106 6.36 -19.42 -1.75
N THR A 107 5.28 -20.19 -1.97
CA THR A 107 4.35 -20.58 -0.90
C THR A 107 5.05 -21.32 0.22
N GLN A 108 5.90 -22.32 -0.09
CA GLN A 108 6.64 -23.07 0.92
C GLN A 108 7.56 -22.18 1.76
N ARG A 109 8.28 -21.25 1.12
CA ARG A 109 9.16 -20.33 1.84
C ARG A 109 8.39 -19.42 2.79
N LEU A 110 7.22 -18.93 2.39
CA LEU A 110 6.36 -18.11 3.26
C LEU A 110 5.74 -18.94 4.39
N MET A 111 5.44 -20.24 4.15
CA MET A 111 5.04 -21.17 5.21
C MET A 111 6.17 -21.39 6.21
N ASP A 112 7.39 -21.69 5.75
CA ASP A 112 8.55 -21.93 6.62
C ASP A 112 8.86 -20.67 7.46
N GLN A 113 8.78 -19.49 6.87
CA GLN A 113 8.92 -18.22 7.57
C GLN A 113 7.84 -18.01 8.63
N THR A 114 6.59 -18.31 8.30
CA THR A 114 5.46 -18.20 9.25
C THR A 114 5.62 -19.18 10.42
N LEU A 115 6.03 -20.42 10.14
CA LEU A 115 6.31 -21.43 11.16
C LEU A 115 7.43 -20.97 12.11
N ALA A 116 8.50 -20.38 11.56
CA ALA A 116 9.59 -19.87 12.38
C ALA A 116 9.11 -18.75 13.34
N VAL A 117 8.21 -17.87 12.88
CA VAL A 117 7.62 -16.84 13.76
C VAL A 117 6.69 -17.47 14.80
N ILE A 118 5.86 -18.46 14.42
CA ILE A 118 4.99 -19.17 15.38
C ILE A 118 5.81 -19.89 16.44
N ASP A 119 6.89 -20.58 16.04
CA ASP A 119 7.76 -21.32 16.96
C ASP A 119 8.51 -20.40 17.92
N ASP A 120 8.87 -19.18 17.49
CA ASP A 120 9.54 -18.17 18.33
C ASP A 120 8.62 -17.63 19.42
N VAL A 121 7.33 -17.46 19.12
CA VAL A 121 6.36 -16.83 20.04
C VAL A 121 5.54 -17.84 20.86
N ALA A 122 5.52 -19.12 20.47
CA ALA A 122 4.71 -20.12 21.14
C ALA A 122 5.24 -20.43 22.55
N GLU A 123 4.37 -20.37 23.53
CA GLU A 123 4.68 -20.70 24.95
C GLU A 123 4.06 -22.07 25.33
N GLY A 124 4.90 -23.07 25.61
CA GLY A 124 4.45 -24.41 25.96
C GLY A 124 3.65 -25.08 24.84
N ASP A 125 2.53 -25.72 25.21
CA ASP A 125 1.63 -26.40 24.26
C ASP A 125 0.40 -25.55 23.88
N ALA A 126 0.34 -24.28 24.29
CA ALA A 126 -0.80 -23.41 23.98
C ALA A 126 -0.82 -23.08 22.48
N PRO A 127 -1.96 -23.28 21.78
CA PRO A 127 -2.05 -22.95 20.37
C PRO A 127 -2.02 -21.44 20.13
N VAL A 128 -1.34 -21.03 19.07
CA VAL A 128 -1.20 -19.66 18.62
C VAL A 128 -2.28 -19.35 17.61
N ALA A 129 -3.08 -18.29 17.83
CA ALA A 129 -4.03 -17.83 16.81
C ALA A 129 -3.28 -17.22 15.64
N VAL A 130 -3.84 -17.34 14.45
CA VAL A 130 -3.29 -16.72 13.25
C VAL A 130 -4.33 -15.84 12.56
N LEU A 131 -3.90 -14.64 12.13
CA LEU A 131 -4.72 -13.70 11.39
C LEU A 131 -3.99 -13.32 10.11
N GLY A 132 -4.64 -13.47 8.96
CA GLY A 132 -4.03 -13.16 7.67
C GLY A 132 -4.93 -12.41 6.72
N HIS A 133 -4.32 -11.66 5.80
CA HIS A 133 -5.02 -10.94 4.76
C HIS A 133 -4.60 -11.42 3.37
N SER A 134 -5.58 -11.65 2.48
CA SER A 134 -5.33 -11.93 1.06
C SER A 134 -4.33 -13.10 0.86
N MET A 135 -3.18 -12.87 0.23
CA MET A 135 -2.14 -13.90 0.01
C MET A 135 -1.81 -14.70 1.28
N ALA A 136 -1.75 -14.06 2.43
CA ALA A 136 -1.44 -14.74 3.69
C ALA A 136 -2.48 -15.80 4.07
N THR A 137 -3.72 -15.70 3.60
CA THR A 137 -4.78 -16.62 3.99
C THR A 137 -4.52 -18.06 3.53
N ASP A 138 -4.04 -18.24 2.29
CA ASP A 138 -3.63 -19.59 1.80
C ASP A 138 -2.39 -20.11 2.54
N VAL A 139 -1.41 -19.22 2.81
CA VAL A 139 -0.21 -19.58 3.59
C VAL A 139 -0.60 -20.07 4.98
N LEU A 140 -1.47 -19.35 5.71
CA LEU A 140 -1.88 -19.70 7.07
C LEU A 140 -2.69 -21.00 7.14
N VAL A 141 -3.60 -21.24 6.18
CA VAL A 141 -4.32 -22.50 6.10
C VAL A 141 -3.35 -23.67 5.91
N ARG A 142 -2.34 -23.52 5.03
CA ARG A 142 -1.34 -24.57 4.80
C ARG A 142 -0.41 -24.77 5.98
N VAL A 143 -0.05 -23.70 6.68
CA VAL A 143 0.75 -23.77 7.94
C VAL A 143 -0.02 -24.56 9.00
N ALA A 144 -1.33 -24.31 9.14
CA ALA A 144 -2.16 -25.08 10.07
C ALA A 144 -2.27 -26.57 9.69
N GLN A 145 -2.11 -26.95 8.42
CA GLN A 145 -2.09 -28.37 8.00
C GLN A 145 -0.84 -29.13 8.49
N VAL A 146 0.26 -28.42 8.76
CA VAL A 146 1.55 -29.03 9.06
C VAL A 146 2.04 -28.75 10.49
N SER A 147 1.30 -27.97 11.29
CA SER A 147 1.69 -27.60 12.65
C SER A 147 0.50 -27.59 13.62
N ASP A 148 0.57 -28.44 14.62
CA ASP A 148 -0.41 -28.52 15.71
C ASP A 148 -0.33 -27.28 16.67
N ARG A 149 0.63 -26.40 16.47
CA ARG A 149 0.77 -25.15 17.24
C ARG A 149 -0.21 -24.06 16.78
N VAL A 150 -0.83 -24.23 15.62
CA VAL A 150 -1.81 -23.27 15.09
C VAL A 150 -3.19 -23.55 15.68
N GLY A 151 -3.76 -22.53 16.30
CA GLY A 151 -5.12 -22.53 16.85
C GLY A 151 -6.13 -21.90 15.89
N PRO A 152 -7.04 -21.02 16.39
CA PRO A 152 -8.06 -20.42 15.57
C PRO A 152 -7.49 -19.52 14.46
N LEU A 153 -8.12 -19.59 13.27
CA LEU A 153 -7.76 -18.79 12.11
C LEU A 153 -8.76 -17.64 11.92
N VAL A 154 -8.24 -16.45 11.64
CA VAL A 154 -9.01 -15.28 11.17
C VAL A 154 -8.47 -14.87 9.80
N LEU A 155 -9.28 -15.03 8.76
CA LEU A 155 -8.87 -14.87 7.38
C LEU A 155 -9.62 -13.70 6.71
N LEU A 156 -8.90 -12.64 6.36
CA LEU A 156 -9.45 -11.43 5.76
C LEU A 156 -9.32 -11.49 4.24
N SER A 157 -10.41 -11.27 3.51
CA SER A 157 -10.46 -11.35 2.04
C SER A 157 -9.83 -12.65 1.54
N ALA A 158 -10.32 -13.76 2.06
CA ALA A 158 -9.70 -15.07 1.99
C ALA A 158 -9.90 -15.76 0.64
N PHE A 159 -8.86 -16.51 0.24
CA PHE A 159 -8.94 -17.55 -0.78
C PHE A 159 -7.88 -18.61 -0.47
N SER A 160 -8.27 -19.89 -0.43
CA SER A 160 -7.34 -21.00 -0.30
C SER A 160 -7.94 -22.28 -0.89
N GLN A 161 -7.13 -23.00 -1.66
CA GLN A 161 -7.50 -24.32 -2.18
C GLN A 161 -7.26 -25.45 -1.15
N ALA A 162 -6.71 -25.15 0.01
CA ALA A 162 -6.41 -26.09 1.06
C ALA A 162 -7.55 -26.23 2.09
N VAL A 163 -8.62 -25.46 1.97
CA VAL A 163 -9.82 -25.59 2.80
C VAL A 163 -10.64 -26.79 2.33
N THR A 164 -11.01 -27.66 3.27
CA THR A 164 -11.86 -28.85 3.05
C THR A 164 -13.03 -28.85 4.03
N ALA A 165 -13.94 -29.84 3.97
CA ALA A 165 -15.08 -29.90 4.87
C ALA A 165 -14.68 -30.06 6.35
N ASP A 166 -13.58 -30.75 6.62
CA ASP A 166 -13.06 -31.11 7.94
C ASP A 166 -11.83 -30.31 8.38
N PHE A 167 -11.32 -29.42 7.52
CA PHE A 167 -10.14 -28.59 7.85
C PHE A 167 -10.16 -27.22 7.16
N PRO A 168 -9.73 -26.13 7.82
CA PRO A 168 -9.35 -25.97 9.24
C PRO A 168 -10.55 -26.15 10.20
N GLU A 169 -10.26 -26.58 11.44
CA GLU A 169 -11.30 -26.83 12.45
C GLU A 169 -11.94 -25.54 12.94
N ASP A 170 -11.17 -24.53 13.33
CA ASP A 170 -11.67 -23.24 13.86
C ASP A 170 -11.29 -22.10 12.92
N MET A 171 -12.27 -21.60 12.13
CA MET A 171 -11.99 -20.63 11.06
C MET A 171 -13.08 -19.57 10.92
N LEU A 172 -12.67 -18.29 11.03
CA LEU A 172 -13.46 -17.12 10.66
C LEU A 172 -12.98 -16.55 9.33
N LEU A 173 -13.89 -16.37 8.38
CA LEU A 173 -13.63 -15.68 7.11
C LEU A 173 -14.35 -14.32 7.13
N ILE A 174 -13.62 -13.24 6.87
CA ILE A 174 -14.18 -11.89 6.79
C ILE A 174 -13.88 -11.32 5.41
N SER A 175 -14.91 -11.03 4.63
CA SER A 175 -14.77 -10.46 3.29
C SER A 175 -15.34 -9.04 3.23
N GLY A 176 -14.76 -8.19 2.38
CA GLY A 176 -15.33 -6.87 2.11
C GLY A 176 -16.66 -6.97 1.35
N GLN A 177 -17.60 -6.07 1.65
CA GLN A 177 -18.89 -6.02 0.96
C GLN A 177 -18.74 -5.94 -0.57
N TRP A 178 -17.68 -5.32 -1.06
CA TRP A 178 -17.42 -5.11 -2.48
C TRP A 178 -16.44 -6.10 -3.09
N GLU A 179 -16.34 -7.29 -2.49
CA GLU A 179 -15.49 -8.40 -2.94
C GLU A 179 -16.32 -9.66 -3.25
N PRO A 180 -17.25 -9.64 -4.24
CA PRO A 180 -18.15 -10.76 -4.48
C PRO A 180 -17.46 -12.13 -4.58
N PRO A 181 -16.37 -12.32 -5.35
CA PRO A 181 -15.74 -13.64 -5.47
C PRO A 181 -15.16 -14.18 -4.14
N LEU A 182 -14.67 -13.31 -3.26
CA LEU A 182 -14.11 -13.72 -1.96
C LEU A 182 -15.22 -13.98 -0.94
N ARG A 183 -16.34 -13.28 -1.06
CA ARG A 183 -17.55 -13.58 -0.29
C ARG A 183 -18.13 -14.93 -0.67
N ASP A 184 -18.22 -15.21 -1.97
CA ASP A 184 -18.69 -16.51 -2.47
C ASP A 184 -17.81 -17.65 -1.92
N PHE A 185 -16.47 -17.49 -1.98
CA PHE A 185 -15.54 -18.44 -1.37
C PHE A 185 -15.79 -18.63 0.14
N ALA A 186 -15.99 -17.53 0.89
CA ALA A 186 -16.24 -17.60 2.33
C ALA A 186 -17.54 -18.36 2.65
N VAL A 187 -18.60 -18.13 1.88
CA VAL A 187 -19.88 -18.86 2.01
C VAL A 187 -19.70 -20.32 1.63
N ASP A 188 -19.04 -20.63 0.52
CA ASP A 188 -18.76 -22.01 0.10
C ASP A 188 -18.00 -22.79 1.18
N ALA A 189 -17.00 -22.14 1.84
CA ALA A 189 -16.23 -22.77 2.92
C ALA A 189 -17.09 -23.09 4.17
N VAL A 190 -18.08 -22.27 4.47
CA VAL A 190 -19.06 -22.52 5.56
C VAL A 190 -20.06 -23.59 5.15
N GLN A 191 -20.53 -23.59 3.90
CA GLN A 191 -21.46 -24.56 3.34
C GLN A 191 -20.88 -25.97 3.19
N MET A 192 -19.55 -26.11 3.17
CA MET A 192 -18.90 -27.43 3.29
C MET A 192 -19.23 -28.11 4.63
N VAL A 193 -19.52 -27.35 5.69
CA VAL A 193 -19.86 -27.83 7.04
C VAL A 193 -21.38 -27.91 7.21
N ALA A 194 -22.12 -26.89 6.78
CA ALA A 194 -23.57 -26.82 6.86
C ALA A 194 -24.15 -26.29 5.53
N PRO A 195 -24.65 -27.16 4.62
CA PRO A 195 -25.01 -26.81 3.24
C PRO A 195 -26.04 -25.68 3.09
N GLU A 196 -26.89 -25.45 4.10
CA GLU A 196 -27.92 -24.38 4.07
C GLU A 196 -27.48 -23.09 4.78
N ALA A 197 -26.22 -23.03 5.23
CA ALA A 197 -25.73 -21.88 5.98
C ALA A 197 -25.56 -20.64 5.09
N SER A 198 -25.75 -19.48 5.69
CA SER A 198 -25.62 -18.16 5.09
C SER A 198 -24.59 -17.28 5.80
N GLU A 199 -24.25 -16.14 5.18
CA GLU A 199 -23.37 -15.15 5.80
C GLU A 199 -23.87 -14.74 7.20
N GLY A 200 -22.96 -14.59 8.14
CA GLY A 200 -23.25 -14.16 9.51
C GLY A 200 -23.56 -15.32 10.46
N GLU A 201 -23.76 -16.52 9.96
CA GLU A 201 -24.04 -17.70 10.78
C GLU A 201 -22.74 -18.35 11.26
N ILE A 202 -22.74 -18.82 12.51
CA ILE A 202 -21.71 -19.72 13.04
C ILE A 202 -22.22 -21.14 12.88
N VAL A 203 -21.49 -21.96 12.15
CA VAL A 203 -21.82 -23.36 11.95
C VAL A 203 -20.83 -24.25 12.68
N GLN A 204 -21.31 -25.42 13.14
CA GLN A 204 -20.47 -26.40 13.80
C GLN A 204 -20.92 -27.82 13.43
N ASP A 205 -19.95 -28.65 13.08
CA ASP A 205 -20.10 -30.09 12.94
C ASP A 205 -18.89 -30.81 13.55
N GLY A 206 -19.13 -31.56 14.63
CA GLY A 206 -18.06 -32.12 15.44
C GLY A 206 -17.13 -31.04 16.01
N ASP A 207 -15.85 -31.15 15.68
CA ASP A 207 -14.80 -30.21 16.09
C ASP A 207 -14.66 -29.01 15.12
N VAL A 208 -15.29 -29.08 13.93
CA VAL A 208 -15.20 -28.03 12.93
C VAL A 208 -16.21 -26.92 13.24
N ILE A 209 -15.73 -25.70 13.41
CA ILE A 209 -16.54 -24.48 13.63
C ILE A 209 -16.10 -23.40 12.66
N ARG A 210 -17.05 -22.81 11.93
CA ARG A 210 -16.77 -21.79 10.92
C ARG A 210 -17.80 -20.68 10.90
N SER A 211 -17.40 -19.51 10.42
CA SER A 211 -18.29 -18.40 10.11
C SER A 211 -17.76 -17.58 8.93
N ALA A 212 -18.68 -17.06 8.10
CA ALA A 212 -18.39 -16.10 7.04
C ALA A 212 -19.05 -14.77 7.38
N GLN A 213 -18.25 -13.72 7.61
CA GLN A 213 -18.70 -12.38 7.97
C GLN A 213 -18.42 -11.38 6.86
N VAL A 214 -19.23 -10.32 6.78
CA VAL A 214 -19.08 -9.26 5.77
C VAL A 214 -18.76 -7.93 6.43
N ALA A 215 -17.60 -7.38 6.08
CA ALA A 215 -17.22 -6.02 6.48
C ALA A 215 -17.95 -4.99 5.59
N PRO A 216 -18.87 -4.18 6.12
CA PRO A 216 -19.69 -3.29 5.32
C PRO A 216 -18.87 -2.13 4.75
N PHE A 217 -19.22 -1.70 3.53
CA PHE A 217 -18.62 -0.55 2.82
C PHE A 217 -17.11 -0.64 2.61
N THR A 218 -16.56 -1.85 2.54
CA THR A 218 -15.14 -2.08 2.31
C THR A 218 -14.89 -2.89 1.04
N GLU A 219 -13.72 -2.67 0.47
CA GLU A 219 -13.07 -3.44 -0.59
C GLU A 219 -11.77 -4.07 -0.02
N HIS A 220 -10.99 -4.70 -0.88
CA HIS A 220 -9.83 -5.52 -0.54
C HIS A 220 -8.79 -4.88 0.41
N VAL A 221 -8.61 -3.56 0.35
CA VAL A 221 -7.65 -2.83 1.19
C VAL A 221 -8.33 -2.14 2.37
N ALA A 222 -9.53 -1.56 2.14
CA ALA A 222 -10.25 -0.86 3.19
C ALA A 222 -10.72 -1.79 4.33
N ILE A 223 -10.84 -3.10 4.06
CA ILE A 223 -11.16 -4.11 5.08
C ILE A 223 -10.17 -4.10 6.24
N LEU A 224 -8.89 -3.76 5.99
CA LEU A 224 -7.84 -3.66 7.00
C LEU A 224 -8.16 -2.61 8.09
N TYR A 225 -9.06 -1.67 7.80
CA TYR A 225 -9.52 -0.63 8.73
C TYR A 225 -10.99 -0.79 9.14
N SER A 226 -11.65 -1.88 8.73
CA SER A 226 -13.05 -2.13 9.07
C SER A 226 -13.26 -2.24 10.59
N ARG A 227 -14.20 -1.46 11.13
CA ARG A 227 -14.57 -1.58 12.55
C ARG A 227 -15.33 -2.87 12.80
N ALA A 228 -16.25 -3.24 11.90
CA ALA A 228 -16.99 -4.50 11.98
C ALA A 228 -16.03 -5.67 11.93
N GLY A 229 -15.19 -5.78 10.87
CA GLY A 229 -14.27 -6.91 10.76
C GLY A 229 -13.28 -7.04 11.93
N ARG A 230 -12.83 -5.92 12.53
CA ARG A 230 -11.99 -5.98 13.74
C ARG A 230 -12.76 -6.43 14.98
N ALA A 231 -14.03 -6.06 15.10
CA ALA A 231 -14.89 -6.53 16.18
C ALA A 231 -15.19 -8.02 16.01
N ASP A 232 -15.53 -8.47 14.79
CA ASP A 232 -15.79 -9.88 14.48
C ASP A 232 -14.54 -10.75 14.74
N ALA A 233 -13.35 -10.27 14.37
CA ALA A 233 -12.09 -10.97 14.63
C ALA A 233 -11.81 -11.12 16.13
N LEU A 234 -12.07 -10.09 16.93
CA LEU A 234 -11.91 -10.13 18.36
C LEU A 234 -12.92 -11.07 19.02
N GLU A 235 -14.20 -10.95 18.67
CA GLU A 235 -15.27 -11.83 19.20
C GLU A 235 -14.98 -13.30 18.90
N TRP A 236 -14.47 -13.59 17.69
CA TRP A 236 -14.09 -14.94 17.31
C TRP A 236 -12.97 -15.51 18.18
N LEU A 237 -11.90 -14.73 18.38
CA LEU A 237 -10.78 -15.14 19.22
C LEU A 237 -11.19 -15.25 20.70
N ASP A 238 -11.97 -14.32 21.21
CA ASP A 238 -12.50 -14.37 22.58
C ASP A 238 -13.34 -15.63 22.80
N ARG A 239 -14.19 -16.01 21.84
CA ARG A 239 -14.95 -17.25 21.86
C ARG A 239 -13.99 -18.47 21.91
N ALA A 240 -12.98 -18.51 21.04
CA ALA A 240 -12.08 -19.65 20.92
C ALA A 240 -11.25 -19.86 22.20
N TYR A 241 -10.85 -18.78 22.88
CA TYR A 241 -10.05 -18.83 24.09
C TYR A 241 -10.82 -18.66 25.41
N GLY A 242 -12.17 -18.62 25.34
CA GLY A 242 -13.03 -18.44 26.52
C GLY A 242 -12.78 -17.12 27.24
N ARG A 243 -12.49 -16.05 26.50
CA ARG A 243 -12.26 -14.70 27.01
C ARG A 243 -13.50 -13.81 26.78
N GLU A 244 -13.62 -12.76 27.56
CA GLU A 244 -14.57 -11.68 27.34
C GLU A 244 -13.80 -10.36 27.35
N SER A 245 -13.76 -9.68 26.23
CA SER A 245 -13.06 -8.41 26.05
C SER A 245 -14.04 -7.34 25.57
N ASP A 246 -13.92 -6.12 26.08
CA ASP A 246 -14.71 -4.96 25.61
C ASP A 246 -13.77 -3.79 25.26
N PRO A 247 -12.84 -3.95 24.32
CA PRO A 247 -12.02 -2.85 23.86
C PRO A 247 -12.85 -1.94 22.96
N SER A 248 -12.61 -0.64 23.08
CA SER A 248 -13.11 0.32 22.12
C SER A 248 -12.44 0.11 20.75
N VAL A 249 -13.19 -0.24 19.71
CA VAL A 249 -12.70 -0.32 18.33
C VAL A 249 -12.72 1.09 17.70
N PRO A 250 -11.59 1.79 17.62
CA PRO A 250 -11.57 3.17 17.15
C PRO A 250 -11.79 3.29 15.65
N ALA A 251 -12.30 4.45 15.20
CA ALA A 251 -12.46 4.77 13.77
C ALA A 251 -11.11 5.16 13.12
N SER A 252 -10.08 4.30 13.25
CA SER A 252 -8.70 4.57 12.82
C SER A 252 -8.58 4.82 11.31
N GLY A 253 -9.35 4.13 10.47
CA GLY A 253 -9.30 4.32 9.01
C GLY A 253 -9.70 5.74 8.59
N TRP A 254 -10.78 6.29 9.13
CA TRP A 254 -11.17 7.66 8.83
C TRP A 254 -10.19 8.70 9.37
N ALA A 255 -9.64 8.47 10.58
CA ALA A 255 -8.63 9.34 11.16
C ALA A 255 -7.34 9.32 10.32
N PHE A 256 -6.92 8.14 9.85
CA PHE A 256 -5.77 8.00 8.97
C PHE A 256 -5.98 8.73 7.63
N LEU A 257 -7.11 8.52 6.95
CA LEU A 257 -7.42 9.23 5.71
C LEU A 257 -7.48 10.75 5.90
N ALA A 258 -8.08 11.21 6.99
CA ALA A 258 -8.15 12.64 7.32
C ALA A 258 -6.76 13.23 7.61
N LEU A 259 -5.87 12.50 8.27
CA LEU A 259 -4.48 12.90 8.50
C LEU A 259 -3.73 13.04 7.17
N MET A 260 -3.81 12.03 6.29
CA MET A 260 -3.15 12.06 4.99
C MET A 260 -3.66 13.22 4.13
N ALA A 261 -4.98 13.46 4.11
CA ALA A 261 -5.58 14.60 3.43
C ALA A 261 -5.12 15.95 4.03
N ALA A 262 -5.06 16.05 5.35
CA ALA A 262 -4.61 17.27 6.03
C ALA A 262 -3.14 17.58 5.70
N ILE A 263 -2.23 16.60 5.78
CA ILE A 263 -0.82 16.76 5.42
C ILE A 263 -0.70 17.20 3.94
N THR A 264 -1.47 16.57 3.05
CA THR A 264 -1.51 16.93 1.62
C THR A 264 -1.93 18.39 1.42
N LEU A 265 -2.97 18.86 2.11
CA LEU A 265 -3.45 20.23 2.00
C LEU A 265 -2.50 21.25 2.63
N LEU A 266 -1.80 20.88 3.71
CA LEU A 266 -0.82 21.72 4.38
C LEU A 266 0.46 21.95 3.56
N ALA A 267 0.71 21.19 2.51
CA ALA A 267 1.77 21.48 1.54
C ALA A 267 1.63 22.89 0.92
N ALA A 268 0.41 23.43 0.80
CA ALA A 268 0.20 24.75 0.21
C ALA A 268 0.69 25.93 1.08
N PRO A 269 0.43 26.03 2.40
CA PRO A 269 1.07 27.02 3.25
C PRO A 269 2.59 26.82 3.34
N VAL A 270 3.09 25.59 3.43
CA VAL A 270 4.53 25.28 3.46
C VAL A 270 5.22 25.78 2.19
N ALA A 271 4.66 25.53 1.01
CA ALA A 271 5.19 26.03 -0.25
C ALA A 271 5.29 27.55 -0.28
N ARG A 272 4.31 28.29 0.28
CA ARG A 272 4.36 29.76 0.36
C ARG A 272 5.44 30.29 1.30
N MET A 273 5.86 29.50 2.29
CA MET A 273 6.93 29.86 3.23
C MET A 273 8.32 29.62 2.63
N LEU A 274 8.48 28.54 1.86
CA LEU A 274 9.77 28.07 1.37
C LEU A 274 10.12 28.56 -0.05
N ALA A 275 9.12 28.85 -0.87
CA ALA A 275 9.34 29.30 -2.23
C ALA A 275 9.28 30.82 -2.36
N ARG A 276 10.13 31.34 -3.23
CA ARG A 276 10.11 32.75 -3.64
C ARG A 276 9.40 32.88 -4.99
N PRO A 277 8.25 33.57 -5.09
CA PRO A 277 7.55 33.78 -6.33
C PRO A 277 8.29 34.80 -7.21
N ALA A 278 9.40 34.40 -7.81
CA ALA A 278 10.17 35.21 -8.73
C ALA A 278 10.35 34.44 -10.04
N ASP A 279 10.22 35.14 -11.17
CA ASP A 279 10.55 34.66 -12.53
C ASP A 279 9.94 33.31 -12.93
N LEU A 280 8.65 33.13 -12.62
CA LEU A 280 7.93 31.92 -13.05
C LEU A 280 7.78 31.90 -14.58
N PRO A 281 8.03 30.76 -15.23
CA PRO A 281 7.97 30.67 -16.67
C PRO A 281 6.56 30.97 -17.21
N ALA A 282 6.50 31.42 -18.44
CA ALA A 282 5.25 31.59 -19.16
C ALA A 282 4.52 30.25 -19.29
N LYS A 283 3.19 30.31 -19.44
CA LYS A 283 2.42 29.11 -19.76
C LYS A 283 2.82 28.63 -21.16
N PRO A 284 3.06 27.33 -21.38
CA PRO A 284 3.26 26.79 -22.72
C PRO A 284 2.06 27.07 -23.62
N ASP A 285 2.32 27.56 -24.84
CA ASP A 285 1.26 27.72 -25.83
C ASP A 285 0.94 26.37 -26.47
N LEU A 286 -0.06 25.70 -25.93
CA LEU A 286 -0.52 24.39 -26.36
C LEU A 286 -1.97 24.42 -26.77
N PRO A 287 -2.29 24.81 -28.05
CA PRO A 287 -3.62 24.64 -28.59
C PRO A 287 -4.03 23.17 -28.56
N THR A 288 -5.35 22.91 -28.61
CA THR A 288 -5.91 21.56 -28.38
C THR A 288 -5.29 20.49 -29.28
N ARG A 289 -4.98 20.77 -30.52
CA ARG A 289 -4.35 19.81 -31.45
C ARG A 289 -2.92 19.42 -30.98
N LYS A 290 -2.09 20.40 -30.59
CA LYS A 290 -0.75 20.13 -30.06
C LYS A 290 -0.81 19.38 -28.74
N PHE A 291 -1.75 19.77 -27.85
CA PHE A 291 -1.98 19.07 -26.60
C PHE A 291 -2.39 17.61 -26.83
N ALA A 292 -3.33 17.34 -27.75
CA ALA A 292 -3.74 15.98 -28.11
C ALA A 292 -2.54 15.13 -28.61
N ALA A 293 -1.70 15.71 -29.50
CA ALA A 293 -0.51 15.01 -29.98
C ALA A 293 0.48 14.68 -28.87
N ILE A 294 0.70 15.62 -27.91
CA ILE A 294 1.56 15.40 -26.72
C ILE A 294 1.01 14.29 -25.81
N LEU A 295 -0.29 14.05 -25.79
CA LEU A 295 -0.87 12.93 -25.05
C LEU A 295 -0.76 11.61 -25.82
N VAL A 296 -1.16 11.60 -27.08
CA VAL A 296 -1.34 10.37 -27.86
C VAL A 296 0.00 9.77 -28.30
N VAL A 297 0.97 10.60 -28.70
CA VAL A 297 2.25 10.08 -29.24
C VAL A 297 3.04 9.32 -28.18
N PRO A 298 3.34 9.86 -26.98
CA PRO A 298 4.06 9.08 -25.95
C PRO A 298 3.22 7.92 -25.44
N MET A 299 1.90 8.07 -25.33
CA MET A 299 0.98 7.01 -24.90
C MET A 299 1.09 5.75 -25.79
N LEU A 300 1.29 5.90 -27.09
CA LEU A 300 1.40 4.79 -28.02
C LEU A 300 2.84 4.33 -28.25
N LEU A 301 3.80 5.26 -28.30
CA LEU A 301 5.19 4.91 -28.62
C LEU A 301 5.97 4.37 -27.43
N ALA A 302 5.73 4.89 -26.21
CA ALA A 302 6.51 4.47 -25.06
C ALA A 302 6.35 2.95 -24.76
N PRO A 303 5.15 2.37 -24.73
CA PRO A 303 5.01 0.93 -24.48
C PRO A 303 5.66 0.08 -25.57
N GLY A 304 5.45 0.43 -26.86
CA GLY A 304 6.01 -0.33 -27.97
C GLY A 304 7.55 -0.25 -28.05
N ILE A 305 8.15 0.90 -27.71
CA ILE A 305 9.61 1.03 -27.68
C ILE A 305 10.16 0.35 -26.43
N ALA A 306 9.51 0.49 -25.26
CA ALA A 306 9.96 -0.13 -24.01
C ALA A 306 10.00 -1.67 -24.12
N SER A 307 9.05 -2.29 -24.84
CA SER A 307 9.04 -3.75 -25.04
C SER A 307 10.16 -4.28 -25.95
N LEU A 308 10.94 -3.40 -26.59
CA LEU A 308 12.15 -3.81 -27.33
C LEU A 308 13.36 -4.02 -26.40
N PHE A 309 13.28 -3.60 -25.15
CA PHE A 309 14.35 -3.73 -24.17
C PHE A 309 14.01 -4.87 -23.21
N ASP A 310 14.73 -5.97 -23.33
CA ASP A 310 14.67 -7.08 -22.37
C ASP A 310 15.72 -6.82 -21.28
N ILE A 311 15.33 -6.06 -20.26
CA ILE A 311 16.19 -5.70 -19.12
C ILE A 311 15.60 -6.34 -17.87
N ASN A 312 16.37 -7.25 -17.25
CA ASN A 312 16.01 -7.96 -16.03
C ASN A 312 17.18 -7.85 -15.03
N VAL A 313 17.43 -6.64 -14.52
CA VAL A 313 18.53 -6.34 -13.60
C VAL A 313 18.04 -6.13 -12.17
N LEU A 314 16.83 -5.59 -12.03
CA LEU A 314 16.28 -5.26 -10.73
C LEU A 314 15.54 -6.46 -10.13
N PRO A 315 15.70 -6.73 -8.83
CA PRO A 315 15.00 -7.81 -8.14
C PRO A 315 13.55 -7.39 -7.81
N VAL A 316 12.84 -6.81 -8.77
CA VAL A 316 11.45 -6.38 -8.62
C VAL A 316 10.75 -6.58 -9.94
N LEU A 317 9.66 -7.36 -9.93
CA LEU A 317 8.85 -7.60 -11.12
C LEU A 317 8.44 -6.29 -11.77
N VAL A 318 8.60 -6.22 -13.08
CA VAL A 318 8.25 -5.10 -13.97
C VAL A 318 8.93 -3.75 -13.66
N ALA A 319 9.84 -3.66 -12.67
CA ALA A 319 10.48 -2.38 -12.32
C ALA A 319 11.42 -1.87 -13.42
N ASP A 320 12.19 -2.76 -14.04
CA ASP A 320 13.05 -2.42 -15.18
C ASP A 320 12.22 -1.86 -16.33
N TYR A 321 11.16 -2.59 -16.72
CA TYR A 321 10.24 -2.14 -17.75
C TYR A 321 9.62 -0.78 -17.39
N LEU A 322 9.17 -0.60 -16.16
CA LEU A 322 8.53 0.63 -15.71
C LEU A 322 9.50 1.82 -15.74
N ALA A 323 10.75 1.62 -15.33
CA ALA A 323 11.79 2.65 -15.40
C ALA A 323 12.02 3.11 -16.86
N VAL A 324 12.16 2.17 -17.79
CA VAL A 324 12.32 2.46 -19.21
C VAL A 324 11.07 3.13 -19.79
N HIS A 325 9.88 2.59 -19.49
CA HIS A 325 8.61 3.13 -19.98
C HIS A 325 8.40 4.60 -19.51
N LEU A 326 8.57 4.88 -18.22
CA LEU A 326 8.44 6.24 -17.68
C LEU A 326 9.48 7.18 -18.31
N GLY A 327 10.74 6.70 -18.46
CA GLY A 327 11.80 7.47 -19.10
C GLY A 327 11.48 7.85 -20.53
N LEU A 328 11.09 6.87 -21.35
CA LEU A 328 10.69 7.08 -22.74
C LEU A 328 9.46 8.00 -22.84
N TYR A 329 8.42 7.75 -22.05
CA TYR A 329 7.23 8.59 -22.02
C TYR A 329 7.59 10.04 -21.70
N GLY A 330 8.41 10.26 -20.68
CA GLY A 330 8.87 11.59 -20.28
C GLY A 330 9.72 12.27 -21.35
N LEU A 331 10.72 11.58 -21.91
CA LEU A 331 11.61 12.13 -22.92
C LEU A 331 10.90 12.45 -24.23
N ILE A 332 10.01 11.57 -24.71
CA ILE A 332 9.17 11.83 -25.89
C ILE A 332 8.30 13.08 -25.66
N THR A 333 7.66 13.15 -24.49
CA THR A 333 6.83 14.30 -24.12
C THR A 333 7.62 15.61 -24.07
N LEU A 334 8.81 15.60 -23.45
CA LEU A 334 9.69 16.78 -23.38
C LEU A 334 10.19 17.19 -24.77
N GLY A 335 10.58 16.22 -25.61
CA GLY A 335 11.00 16.46 -26.99
C GLY A 335 9.88 17.11 -27.82
N MET A 336 8.67 16.58 -27.72
CA MET A 336 7.49 17.17 -28.40
C MET A 336 7.17 18.57 -27.90
N LEU A 337 7.24 18.78 -26.57
CA LEU A 337 7.06 20.14 -25.99
C LEU A 337 8.09 21.11 -26.57
N TYR A 338 9.39 20.70 -26.60
CA TYR A 338 10.46 21.52 -27.14
C TYR A 338 10.19 21.94 -28.58
N LEU A 339 9.86 20.98 -29.44
CA LEU A 339 9.59 21.21 -30.87
C LEU A 339 8.33 22.07 -31.09
N MET A 340 7.27 21.82 -30.33
CA MET A 340 5.97 22.47 -30.53
C MET A 340 5.89 23.87 -29.93
N THR A 341 6.69 24.18 -28.90
CA THR A 341 6.70 25.48 -28.22
C THR A 341 7.95 26.32 -28.52
N LYS A 342 8.81 25.84 -29.42
CA LYS A 342 10.08 26.48 -29.82
C LYS A 342 11.04 26.67 -28.62
N GLY A 343 11.09 25.72 -27.71
CA GLY A 343 11.96 25.68 -26.55
C GLY A 343 11.20 25.29 -25.27
N LEU A 344 11.98 24.95 -24.23
CA LEU A 344 11.44 24.62 -22.91
C LEU A 344 11.80 25.73 -21.91
N ALA A 345 10.77 26.38 -21.38
CA ALA A 345 10.93 27.40 -20.34
C ALA A 345 10.64 26.75 -18.96
N PHE A 346 11.64 26.12 -18.38
CA PHE A 346 11.49 25.49 -17.05
C PHE A 346 11.48 26.45 -15.88
N GLY A 347 12.01 27.66 -16.05
CA GLY A 347 12.31 28.60 -14.97
C GLY A 347 13.57 28.21 -14.21
N ARG A 348 13.91 28.98 -13.18
CA ARG A 348 15.08 28.70 -12.32
C ARG A 348 14.68 27.71 -11.21
N PRO A 349 15.51 26.70 -10.92
CA PRO A 349 15.26 25.80 -9.80
C PRO A 349 15.41 26.56 -8.45
N GLN A 350 14.56 26.23 -7.50
CA GLN A 350 14.61 26.78 -6.15
C GLN A 350 14.95 25.67 -5.15
N LEU A 351 16.20 25.63 -4.70
CA LEU A 351 16.70 24.54 -3.85
C LEU A 351 15.89 24.38 -2.57
N LEU A 352 15.56 25.46 -1.87
CA LEU A 352 14.79 25.39 -0.62
C LEU A 352 13.38 24.83 -0.83
N ALA A 353 12.72 25.18 -1.94
CA ALA A 353 11.41 24.64 -2.29
C ALA A 353 11.51 23.18 -2.75
N PHE A 354 12.57 22.80 -3.47
CA PHE A 354 12.84 21.43 -3.87
C PHE A 354 13.02 20.53 -2.64
N VAL A 355 13.96 20.88 -1.74
CA VAL A 355 14.20 20.15 -0.49
C VAL A 355 12.95 20.14 0.38
N GLY A 356 12.25 21.27 0.46
CA GLY A 356 11.00 21.37 1.22
C GLY A 356 9.90 20.44 0.71
N LEU A 357 9.76 20.25 -0.61
CA LEU A 357 8.80 19.31 -1.18
C LEU A 357 9.22 17.85 -0.93
N CYS A 358 10.51 17.53 -1.07
CA CYS A 358 11.03 16.20 -0.75
C CYS A 358 10.83 15.85 0.74
N VAL A 359 11.21 16.75 1.64
CA VAL A 359 11.04 16.56 3.09
C VAL A 359 9.56 16.47 3.46
N TRP A 360 8.69 17.26 2.83
CA TRP A 360 7.25 17.19 3.09
C TRP A 360 6.62 15.90 2.56
N GLY A 361 6.97 15.48 1.34
CA GLY A 361 6.39 14.33 0.66
C GLY A 361 6.94 12.98 1.14
N VAL A 362 8.25 12.89 1.41
CA VAL A 362 8.89 11.65 1.89
C VAL A 362 9.00 11.67 3.42
N GLY A 363 9.43 12.79 4.02
CA GLY A 363 9.59 12.88 5.47
C GLY A 363 8.24 12.96 6.19
N VAL A 364 7.55 14.11 6.11
CA VAL A 364 6.34 14.34 6.93
C VAL A 364 5.19 13.39 6.55
N PHE A 365 4.91 13.27 5.26
CA PHE A 365 3.87 12.35 4.79
C PHE A 365 4.28 10.91 5.01
N GLY A 366 5.53 10.57 4.68
CA GLY A 366 6.07 9.22 4.84
C GLY A 366 6.07 8.75 6.28
N LEU A 367 6.52 9.58 7.24
CA LEU A 367 6.47 9.24 8.69
C LEU A 367 5.05 8.96 9.17
N ALA A 368 4.06 9.72 8.70
CA ALA A 368 2.67 9.46 9.05
C ALA A 368 2.11 8.19 8.37
N LEU A 369 2.48 7.94 7.12
CA LEU A 369 2.10 6.72 6.40
C LEU A 369 2.72 5.48 7.06
N ASP A 370 4.00 5.50 7.34
CA ASP A 370 4.76 4.43 7.99
C ASP A 370 4.20 4.10 9.38
N ARG A 371 3.97 5.13 10.19
CA ARG A 371 3.46 4.95 11.55
C ARG A 371 2.05 4.38 11.62
N TYR A 372 1.17 4.68 10.65
CA TYR A 372 -0.28 4.38 10.77
C TYR A 372 -0.85 3.54 9.62
N GLY A 373 -0.12 3.25 8.58
CA GLY A 373 -0.68 2.68 7.38
C GLY A 373 0.14 1.62 6.67
N ALA A 374 1.34 1.94 6.22
CA ALA A 374 2.16 1.03 5.42
C ALA A 374 3.63 1.40 5.50
N ASN A 375 4.52 0.42 5.44
CA ASN A 375 5.96 0.68 5.37
C ASN A 375 6.27 1.68 4.24
N PHE A 376 6.98 2.75 4.55
CA PHE A 376 7.35 3.78 3.59
C PHE A 376 8.85 4.09 3.57
N PHE A 377 9.61 3.55 4.52
CA PHE A 377 11.06 3.71 4.55
C PHE A 377 11.74 2.43 4.09
N PRO A 378 12.57 2.52 3.03
CA PRO A 378 13.19 1.35 2.44
C PRO A 378 14.33 0.81 3.30
N VAL A 379 14.52 -0.49 3.24
CA VAL A 379 15.79 -1.15 3.61
C VAL A 379 16.87 -0.83 2.58
N ALA A 380 18.14 -1.06 2.92
CA ALA A 380 19.26 -0.71 2.06
C ALA A 380 19.19 -1.38 0.67
N GLU A 381 18.67 -2.59 0.62
CA GLU A 381 18.50 -3.42 -0.59
C GLU A 381 17.56 -2.78 -1.63
N ARG A 382 16.65 -1.89 -1.19
CA ARG A 382 15.73 -1.16 -2.08
C ARG A 382 16.33 0.13 -2.65
N LEU A 383 17.44 0.64 -2.12
CA LEU A 383 18.02 1.89 -2.60
C LEU A 383 18.49 1.84 -4.07
N PRO A 384 19.12 0.75 -4.57
CA PRO A 384 19.45 0.61 -5.99
C PRO A 384 18.19 0.61 -6.89
N ILE A 385 17.09 -0.01 -6.43
CA ILE A 385 15.81 -0.05 -7.15
C ILE A 385 15.24 1.36 -7.28
N ILE A 386 15.21 2.12 -6.17
CA ILE A 386 14.77 3.52 -6.15
C ILE A 386 15.63 4.38 -7.09
N ALA A 387 16.95 4.19 -7.07
CA ALA A 387 17.87 4.92 -7.94
C ALA A 387 17.63 4.63 -9.43
N ALA A 388 17.42 3.37 -9.80
CA ALA A 388 17.09 2.97 -11.16
C ALA A 388 15.73 3.52 -11.62
N LEU A 389 14.70 3.41 -10.77
CA LEU A 389 13.38 4.00 -11.05
C LEU A 389 13.44 5.53 -11.20
N ALA A 390 14.35 6.21 -10.49
CA ALA A 390 14.51 7.67 -10.61
C ALA A 390 14.98 8.08 -12.02
N LEU A 391 15.75 7.23 -12.74
CA LEU A 391 16.16 7.51 -14.12
C LEU A 391 14.97 7.66 -15.06
N GLY A 392 13.89 6.92 -14.83
CA GLY A 392 12.64 7.04 -15.58
C GLY A 392 11.66 8.05 -14.99
N ALA A 393 11.48 8.03 -13.68
CA ALA A 393 10.48 8.86 -12.98
C ALA A 393 10.79 10.37 -13.05
N VAL A 394 12.08 10.77 -13.03
CA VAL A 394 12.47 12.17 -13.07
C VAL A 394 12.13 12.82 -14.43
N PRO A 395 12.53 12.30 -15.60
CA PRO A 395 12.13 12.87 -16.89
C PRO A 395 10.61 12.82 -17.09
N PHE A 396 9.92 11.75 -16.61
CA PHE A 396 8.47 11.68 -16.65
C PHE A 396 7.80 12.81 -15.84
N MET A 397 8.19 13.01 -14.60
CA MET A 397 7.58 14.02 -13.74
C MET A 397 7.95 15.45 -14.16
N LEU A 398 9.11 15.66 -14.77
CA LEU A 398 9.44 16.92 -15.43
C LEU A 398 8.48 17.21 -16.60
N ALA A 399 8.20 16.20 -17.43
CA ALA A 399 7.26 16.30 -18.52
C ALA A 399 5.83 16.58 -18.00
N ASP A 400 5.33 15.82 -17.01
CA ASP A 400 4.01 16.07 -16.38
C ASP A 400 3.93 17.48 -15.80
N ALA A 401 4.95 17.93 -15.07
CA ALA A 401 4.99 19.26 -14.49
C ALA A 401 4.90 20.37 -15.56
N MET A 402 5.56 20.20 -16.70
CA MET A 402 5.50 21.15 -17.82
C MET A 402 4.16 21.15 -18.53
N VAL A 403 3.59 19.99 -18.83
CA VAL A 403 2.26 19.85 -19.46
C VAL A 403 1.18 20.39 -18.53
N ALA A 404 1.29 20.10 -17.24
CA ALA A 404 0.34 20.55 -16.21
C ALA A 404 0.52 22.02 -15.80
N TRP A 405 1.62 22.68 -16.22
CA TRP A 405 1.93 24.06 -15.84
C TRP A 405 0.85 25.03 -16.29
N LYS A 406 0.20 25.70 -15.33
CA LYS A 406 -0.93 26.61 -15.56
C LYS A 406 -2.07 25.99 -16.42
N ALA A 407 -2.12 24.65 -16.55
CA ALA A 407 -3.19 23.95 -17.24
C ALA A 407 -4.47 23.91 -16.38
N ASN A 408 -5.62 23.85 -17.05
CA ASN A 408 -6.91 23.63 -16.39
C ASN A 408 -7.00 22.20 -15.84
N LEU A 409 -8.03 21.93 -15.03
CA LEU A 409 -8.21 20.62 -14.38
C LEU A 409 -8.30 19.49 -15.40
N TRP A 410 -9.09 19.66 -16.45
CA TRP A 410 -9.31 18.65 -17.48
C TRP A 410 -8.01 18.22 -18.17
N ARG A 411 -7.18 19.17 -18.60
CA ARG A 411 -5.89 18.85 -19.24
C ARG A 411 -4.95 18.07 -18.30
N ARG A 412 -4.96 18.39 -17.02
CA ARG A 412 -4.15 17.65 -16.03
C ARG A 412 -4.66 16.23 -15.80
N ILE A 413 -5.99 16.05 -15.75
CA ILE A 413 -6.57 14.71 -15.65
C ILE A 413 -6.24 13.92 -16.91
N ALA A 414 -6.46 14.51 -18.10
CA ALA A 414 -6.19 13.84 -19.36
C ALA A 414 -4.72 13.43 -19.54
N SER A 415 -3.75 14.29 -19.13
CA SER A 415 -2.33 13.93 -19.22
C SER A 415 -1.95 12.74 -18.36
N ARG A 416 -2.52 12.64 -17.17
CA ARG A 416 -2.25 11.54 -16.23
C ARG A 416 -3.00 10.26 -16.59
N ALA A 417 -4.24 10.41 -17.08
CA ALA A 417 -5.00 9.29 -17.62
C ALA A 417 -4.31 8.66 -18.85
N ALA A 418 -3.66 9.47 -19.69
CA ALA A 418 -2.90 8.99 -20.84
C ALA A 418 -1.73 8.07 -20.42
N LEU A 419 -1.06 8.32 -19.29
CA LEU A 419 -0.06 7.40 -18.74
C LEU A 419 -0.69 6.06 -18.34
N ILE A 420 -1.83 6.10 -17.61
CA ILE A 420 -2.51 4.86 -17.19
C ILE A 420 -2.93 4.04 -18.41
N VAL A 421 -3.46 4.69 -19.44
CA VAL A 421 -3.77 4.02 -20.72
C VAL A 421 -2.51 3.45 -21.37
N SER A 422 -1.39 4.18 -21.34
CA SER A 422 -0.10 3.72 -21.87
C SER A 422 0.40 2.45 -21.16
N LEU A 423 0.27 2.38 -19.84
CA LEU A 423 0.59 1.18 -19.06
C LEU A 423 -0.39 0.03 -19.39
N GLY A 424 -1.68 0.33 -19.59
CA GLY A 424 -2.65 -0.65 -20.06
C GLY A 424 -2.33 -1.21 -21.46
N ILE A 425 -1.81 -0.37 -22.37
CA ILE A 425 -1.32 -0.80 -23.70
C ILE A 425 -0.11 -1.74 -23.51
N ALA A 426 0.82 -1.42 -22.61
CA ALA A 426 1.95 -2.28 -22.30
C ALA A 426 1.52 -3.67 -21.86
N VAL A 427 0.58 -3.77 -20.92
CA VAL A 427 0.00 -5.04 -20.47
C VAL A 427 -0.68 -5.79 -21.62
N ALA A 428 -1.38 -5.07 -22.51
CA ALA A 428 -2.02 -5.71 -23.68
C ALA A 428 -1.01 -6.25 -24.71
N LEU A 429 0.20 -5.66 -24.78
CA LEU A 429 1.27 -6.15 -25.67
C LEU A 429 1.98 -7.39 -25.10
N ASP A 430 2.11 -7.48 -23.78
CA ASP A 430 2.73 -8.59 -23.07
C ASP A 430 1.99 -8.81 -21.76
N PHE A 431 0.92 -9.59 -21.80
CA PHE A 431 0.07 -9.82 -20.65
C PHE A 431 0.77 -10.64 -19.56
N GLU A 432 1.51 -11.68 -19.93
CA GLU A 432 2.16 -12.58 -18.97
C GLU A 432 3.34 -11.88 -18.27
N GLY A 433 4.19 -11.18 -19.02
CA GLY A 433 5.35 -10.50 -18.46
C GLY A 433 5.01 -9.22 -17.69
N LEU A 434 3.91 -8.53 -18.05
CA LEU A 434 3.58 -7.19 -17.52
C LEU A 434 2.28 -7.13 -16.70
N PHE A 435 1.68 -8.28 -16.35
CA PHE A 435 0.44 -8.32 -15.56
C PHE A 435 0.52 -7.49 -14.28
N PHE A 436 1.65 -7.52 -13.59
CA PHE A 436 1.85 -6.76 -12.35
C PHE A 436 1.75 -5.23 -12.51
N LEU A 437 1.87 -4.69 -13.74
CA LEU A 437 1.59 -3.26 -13.99
C LEU A 437 0.15 -2.86 -13.65
N ILE A 438 -0.80 -3.79 -13.67
CA ILE A 438 -2.20 -3.54 -13.28
C ILE A 438 -2.25 -3.12 -11.81
N MET A 439 -1.47 -3.77 -10.95
CA MET A 439 -1.41 -3.44 -9.51
C MET A 439 -0.71 -2.10 -9.23
N ILE A 440 0.12 -1.64 -10.16
CA ILE A 440 0.82 -0.35 -10.08
C ILE A 440 -0.13 0.82 -10.37
N GLY A 441 -1.12 0.62 -11.23
CA GLY A 441 -2.07 1.65 -11.63
C GLY A 441 -2.70 2.42 -10.47
N PRO A 442 -3.30 1.75 -9.48
CA PRO A 442 -3.83 2.38 -8.26
C PRO A 442 -2.79 3.19 -7.49
N VAL A 443 -1.55 2.69 -7.35
CA VAL A 443 -0.45 3.38 -6.67
C VAL A 443 -0.11 4.69 -7.38
N ILE A 444 -0.02 4.69 -8.71
CA ILE A 444 0.22 5.90 -9.52
C ILE A 444 -0.96 6.89 -9.40
N ILE A 445 -2.19 6.41 -9.42
CA ILE A 445 -3.37 7.26 -9.24
C ILE A 445 -3.33 7.93 -7.87
N LEU A 446 -3.07 7.17 -6.81
CA LEU A 446 -2.95 7.68 -5.45
C LEU A 446 -1.78 8.67 -5.31
N PHE A 447 -0.64 8.37 -5.95
CA PHE A 447 0.49 9.28 -6.01
C PHE A 447 0.09 10.64 -6.61
N PHE A 448 -0.64 10.67 -7.70
CA PHE A 448 -1.09 11.94 -8.29
C PHE A 448 -2.15 12.67 -7.45
N LEU A 449 -2.99 11.95 -6.73
CA LEU A 449 -3.95 12.57 -5.82
C LEU A 449 -3.24 13.25 -4.65
N VAL A 450 -2.26 12.62 -4.07
CA VAL A 450 -1.51 13.06 -2.89
C VAL A 450 -0.34 13.96 -3.31
N HIS A 451 0.75 13.35 -3.80
CA HIS A 451 1.99 14.04 -4.13
C HIS A 451 1.85 15.00 -5.32
N GLY A 452 1.02 14.64 -6.31
CA GLY A 452 0.67 15.55 -7.40
C GLY A 452 -0.07 16.80 -6.94
N THR A 453 -0.83 16.71 -5.83
CA THR A 453 -1.48 17.88 -5.19
C THR A 453 -0.45 18.72 -4.43
N MET A 454 0.47 18.11 -3.69
CA MET A 454 1.60 18.78 -3.03
C MET A 454 2.51 19.47 -4.05
N GLY A 455 2.93 18.74 -5.08
CA GLY A 455 3.76 19.28 -6.16
C GLY A 455 3.12 20.44 -6.90
N ARG A 456 1.79 20.42 -7.09
CA ARG A 456 1.06 21.57 -7.64
C ARG A 456 1.13 22.79 -6.72
N ALA A 457 1.06 22.59 -5.40
CA ALA A 457 1.16 23.69 -4.43
C ALA A 457 2.54 24.34 -4.50
N PHE A 458 3.60 23.53 -4.52
CA PHE A 458 4.98 24.01 -4.66
C PHE A 458 5.25 24.58 -6.07
N GLY A 459 4.81 23.91 -7.12
CA GLY A 459 5.00 24.36 -8.50
C GLY A 459 4.41 25.75 -8.76
N LYS A 460 3.24 26.07 -8.19
CA LYS A 460 2.67 27.42 -8.27
C LYS A 460 3.54 28.53 -7.71
N GLN A 461 4.42 28.21 -6.78
CA GLN A 461 5.30 29.16 -6.11
C GLN A 461 6.73 29.11 -6.67
N ALA A 462 7.24 27.91 -6.98
CA ALA A 462 8.64 27.66 -7.33
C ALA A 462 8.88 27.25 -8.79
N GLY A 463 7.82 27.09 -9.56
CA GLY A 463 7.89 26.71 -10.99
C GLY A 463 7.87 25.19 -11.24
N PRO A 464 7.68 24.82 -12.53
CA PRO A 464 7.54 23.40 -12.92
C PRO A 464 8.83 22.60 -12.78
N LEU A 465 10.01 23.21 -12.98
CA LEU A 465 11.29 22.52 -12.82
C LEU A 465 11.47 22.00 -11.39
N THR A 466 11.31 22.89 -10.41
CA THR A 466 11.45 22.55 -8.99
C THR A 466 10.47 21.45 -8.57
N ALA A 467 9.21 21.59 -8.97
CA ALA A 467 8.18 20.60 -8.63
C ALA A 467 8.39 19.26 -9.36
N GLY A 468 8.75 19.28 -10.64
CA GLY A 468 8.95 18.08 -11.45
C GLY A 468 10.15 17.26 -10.97
N LEU A 469 11.28 17.89 -10.65
CA LEU A 469 12.46 17.22 -10.10
C LEU A 469 12.13 16.53 -8.76
N ALA A 470 11.51 17.26 -7.82
CA ALA A 470 11.16 16.71 -6.53
C ALA A 470 10.13 15.57 -6.64
N LEU A 471 9.08 15.76 -7.44
CA LEU A 471 8.07 14.72 -7.67
C LEU A 471 8.64 13.47 -8.35
N GLY A 472 9.64 13.64 -9.25
CA GLY A 472 10.31 12.50 -9.87
C GLY A 472 11.03 11.62 -8.85
N LEU A 473 11.76 12.23 -7.91
CA LEU A 473 12.41 11.49 -6.81
C LEU A 473 11.39 10.88 -5.85
N ILE A 474 10.32 11.60 -5.51
CA ILE A 474 9.26 11.08 -4.65
C ILE A 474 8.51 9.91 -5.32
N LEU A 475 8.28 9.97 -6.64
CA LEU A 475 7.66 8.88 -7.39
C LEU A 475 8.55 7.63 -7.40
N ALA A 476 9.84 7.79 -7.66
CA ALA A 476 10.81 6.70 -7.61
C ALA A 476 10.85 6.05 -6.22
N TRP A 477 10.85 6.88 -5.17
CA TRP A 477 10.77 6.42 -3.78
C TRP A 477 9.50 5.62 -3.54
N ALA A 478 8.33 6.20 -3.82
CA ALA A 478 7.04 5.55 -3.59
C ALA A 478 6.92 4.21 -4.34
N LEU A 479 7.37 4.16 -5.60
CA LEU A 479 7.38 2.93 -6.37
C LEU A 479 8.36 1.90 -5.80
N GLY A 480 9.58 2.31 -5.45
CA GLY A 480 10.62 1.40 -4.96
C GLY A 480 10.34 0.80 -3.59
N VAL A 481 9.51 1.44 -2.75
CA VAL A 481 9.11 0.89 -1.45
C VAL A 481 7.85 0.03 -1.53
N SER A 482 6.98 0.27 -2.53
CA SER A 482 5.66 -0.39 -2.59
C SER A 482 5.68 -1.77 -3.25
N PHE A 483 6.72 -2.09 -4.02
CA PHE A 483 6.77 -3.38 -4.75
C PHE A 483 7.50 -4.44 -3.96
N PRO A 484 6.98 -5.70 -3.99
CA PRO A 484 7.73 -6.85 -3.49
C PRO A 484 9.01 -7.06 -4.30
N MET A 485 10.10 -7.43 -3.61
CA MET A 485 11.32 -7.89 -4.25
C MET A 485 11.22 -9.38 -4.55
N PHE A 486 11.69 -9.79 -5.72
CA PHE A 486 11.75 -11.19 -6.14
C PHE A 486 13.20 -11.57 -6.46
N ALA A 487 13.59 -12.78 -6.08
CA ALA A 487 14.84 -13.36 -6.55
C ALA A 487 14.75 -13.59 -8.07
N ALA A 488 15.85 -13.27 -8.77
CA ALA A 488 15.97 -13.50 -10.22
C ALA A 488 15.96 -14.98 -10.57
#